data_fcb99ea8775ce5e3d5a6cecc1c017066
#
_entry.id   fcb99ea8775ce5e3d5a6cecc1c017066
#
_cell.length_a   1.000
_cell.length_b   1.000
_cell.length_c   1.000
_cell.angle_alpha   90.00
_cell.angle_beta   90.00
_cell.angle_gamma   90.00
#
_symmetry.space_group_name_H-M   'P 1'
#
loop_
_entity.id
_entity.type
_entity.pdbx_description
1 polymer ?
#
loop_
_entity_poly.entity_id
_entity_poly.type
_entity_poly.pdbx_seq_one_letter_code
_entity_poly.pdbx_strand_id
1 'polypeptide(L)'
;MPQQNQPPVFYKLHIRNMVCPRCIKVVSEELEKLQLPVQGITLGEATLTTEPSQQELVMIKQKLAAEGFELLEDPKAELVEKVKIAVINLLRSGKVEELHVNLSDYLSELLNRDYNMLSALFSAAEGVTIARYMVLQKIEMAKELLDYNELSLSQIADKLGYSSVAHLSNQFKQVTGLTPSEYKKSSAVARKPLDQLQ
;
A
#
# COMPACT_ATOMS: atom_id res chain seq x y z
N MET A 1 -2.37 48.61 -6.91
CA MET A 1 -2.23 47.47 -7.86
C MET A 1 -2.68 46.24 -7.15
N PRO A 2 -3.72 45.50 -7.58
CA PRO A 2 -4.14 44.30 -6.93
C PRO A 2 -3.11 43.19 -7.22
N GLN A 3 -2.59 42.59 -6.16
CA GLN A 3 -1.76 41.40 -6.24
C GLN A 3 -2.57 40.29 -6.89
N GLN A 4 -2.08 39.78 -8.02
CA GLN A 4 -2.63 38.61 -8.69
C GLN A 4 -2.54 37.44 -7.71
N ASN A 5 -3.70 36.92 -7.31
CA ASN A 5 -3.86 35.72 -6.52
C ASN A 5 -3.43 34.53 -7.38
N GLN A 6 -2.13 34.22 -7.44
CA GLN A 6 -1.67 32.98 -8.02
C GLN A 6 -2.18 31.84 -7.12
N PRO A 7 -2.78 30.78 -7.68
CA PRO A 7 -3.19 29.63 -6.89
C PRO A 7 -1.96 29.08 -6.14
N PRO A 8 -2.13 28.64 -4.89
CA PRO A 8 -1.05 28.11 -4.10
C PRO A 8 -0.40 26.92 -4.84
N VAL A 9 0.89 27.03 -5.10
CA VAL A 9 1.67 25.93 -5.71
C VAL A 9 1.98 24.95 -4.60
N PHE A 10 1.36 23.76 -4.65
CA PHE A 10 1.63 22.68 -3.73
C PHE A 10 2.78 21.82 -4.24
N TYR A 11 3.71 21.46 -3.36
CA TYR A 11 4.81 20.56 -3.67
C TYR A 11 4.49 19.15 -3.17
N LYS A 12 4.65 18.15 -4.06
CA LYS A 12 4.34 16.76 -3.74
C LYS A 12 5.62 15.96 -3.52
N LEU A 13 5.70 15.31 -2.37
CA LEU A 13 6.71 14.32 -2.06
C LEU A 13 6.13 12.93 -2.32
N HIS A 14 6.73 12.17 -3.23
CA HIS A 14 6.33 10.78 -3.48
C HIS A 14 7.18 9.85 -2.62
N ILE A 15 6.53 9.00 -1.84
CA ILE A 15 7.15 8.23 -0.77
C ILE A 15 6.83 6.75 -0.96
N ARG A 16 7.85 5.91 -1.11
CA ARG A 16 7.72 4.45 -1.21
C ARG A 16 7.53 3.82 0.17
N ASN A 17 6.89 2.64 0.17
CA ASN A 17 6.64 1.79 1.35
C ASN A 17 5.55 2.28 2.30
N MET A 18 4.75 3.25 1.94
CA MET A 18 3.57 3.66 2.71
C MET A 18 2.39 2.73 2.40
N VAL A 19 2.25 1.64 3.14
CA VAL A 19 1.26 0.57 2.84
C VAL A 19 0.06 0.54 3.80
N CYS A 20 0.04 1.36 4.85
CA CYS A 20 -1.01 1.33 5.86
C CYS A 20 -1.20 2.70 6.54
N PRO A 21 -2.34 2.92 7.24
CA PRO A 21 -2.59 4.18 7.95
C PRO A 21 -1.54 4.54 9.02
N ARG A 22 -0.87 3.54 9.61
CA ARG A 22 0.24 3.79 10.54
C ARG A 22 1.42 4.47 9.84
N CYS A 23 1.69 4.12 8.57
CA CYS A 23 2.73 4.78 7.79
C CYS A 23 2.43 6.29 7.61
N ILE A 24 1.16 6.66 7.38
CA ILE A 24 0.74 8.06 7.28
C ILE A 24 1.09 8.81 8.56
N LYS A 25 0.79 8.23 9.73
CA LYS A 25 1.10 8.83 11.02
C LYS A 25 2.61 9.04 11.21
N VAL A 26 3.42 8.01 10.95
CA VAL A 26 4.89 8.09 11.10
C VAL A 26 5.47 9.17 10.17
N VAL A 27 5.06 9.20 8.90
CA VAL A 27 5.51 10.22 7.95
C VAL A 27 5.08 11.63 8.41
N SER A 28 3.86 11.79 8.94
CA SER A 28 3.40 13.07 9.51
C SER A 28 4.31 13.53 10.63
N GLU A 29 4.58 12.66 11.60
CA GLU A 29 5.43 12.96 12.76
C GLU A 29 6.86 13.34 12.33
N GLU A 30 7.44 12.67 11.33
CA GLU A 30 8.78 13.02 10.85
C GLU A 30 8.84 14.36 10.10
N LEU A 31 7.83 14.66 9.27
CA LEU A 31 7.75 15.94 8.57
C LEU A 31 7.44 17.11 9.54
N GLU A 32 6.64 16.88 10.57
CA GLU A 32 6.36 17.86 11.64
C GLU A 32 7.62 18.20 12.46
N LYS A 33 8.46 17.19 12.78
CA LYS A 33 9.76 17.41 13.46
C LYS A 33 10.69 18.31 12.65
N LEU A 34 10.57 18.30 11.32
CA LEU A 34 11.30 19.18 10.42
C LEU A 34 10.63 20.55 10.25
N GLN A 35 9.51 20.80 10.92
CA GLN A 35 8.73 22.04 10.86
C GLN A 35 8.28 22.39 9.42
N LEU A 36 8.07 21.39 8.58
CA LEU A 36 7.63 21.58 7.20
C LEU A 36 6.12 21.89 7.15
N PRO A 37 5.69 22.79 6.27
CA PRO A 37 4.28 23.18 6.14
C PRO A 37 3.49 22.12 5.37
N VAL A 38 3.09 21.04 6.03
CA VAL A 38 2.34 19.92 5.45
C VAL A 38 0.87 20.30 5.32
N GLN A 39 0.30 20.19 4.12
CA GLN A 39 -1.13 20.35 3.85
C GLN A 39 -1.90 19.06 4.08
N GLY A 40 -1.33 17.92 3.68
CA GLY A 40 -1.97 16.62 3.81
C GLY A 40 -1.04 15.47 3.43
N ILE A 41 -1.37 14.29 3.95
CA ILE A 41 -0.63 13.06 3.68
C ILE A 41 -1.62 11.95 3.35
N THR A 42 -1.32 11.22 2.30
CA THR A 42 -2.02 9.99 1.90
C THR A 42 -0.99 8.87 1.74
N LEU A 43 -1.44 7.65 1.46
CA LEU A 43 -0.50 6.59 1.14
C LEU A 43 0.32 6.97 -0.10
N GLY A 44 1.65 6.94 0.06
CA GLY A 44 2.61 7.22 -1.00
C GLY A 44 2.82 8.69 -1.37
N GLU A 45 2.10 9.65 -0.75
CA GLU A 45 2.25 11.07 -1.08
C GLU A 45 2.08 11.97 0.14
N ALA A 46 2.99 12.93 0.30
CA ALA A 46 2.81 14.07 1.20
C ALA A 46 2.80 15.36 0.38
N THR A 47 1.84 16.25 0.67
CA THR A 47 1.68 17.54 0.01
C THR A 47 2.15 18.65 0.94
N LEU A 48 3.13 19.44 0.51
CA LEU A 48 3.62 20.63 1.20
C LEU A 48 3.01 21.89 0.59
N THR A 49 2.83 22.93 1.39
CA THR A 49 2.33 24.22 0.90
C THR A 49 3.42 25.08 0.27
N THR A 50 4.67 24.71 0.42
CA THR A 50 5.85 25.37 -0.17
C THR A 50 6.84 24.34 -0.69
N GLU A 51 7.60 24.72 -1.71
CA GLU A 51 8.69 23.89 -2.22
C GLU A 51 9.82 23.83 -1.18
N PRO A 52 10.27 22.62 -0.76
CA PRO A 52 11.38 22.50 0.18
C PRO A 52 12.70 22.87 -0.48
N SER A 53 13.59 23.48 0.28
CA SER A 53 14.97 23.72 -0.15
C SER A 53 15.75 22.41 -0.34
N GLN A 54 16.88 22.45 -1.03
CA GLN A 54 17.75 21.29 -1.21
C GLN A 54 18.23 20.69 0.13
N GLN A 55 18.47 21.55 1.14
CA GLN A 55 18.85 21.09 2.48
C GLN A 55 17.72 20.37 3.18
N GLU A 56 16.49 20.89 3.06
CA GLU A 56 15.30 20.24 3.61
C GLU A 56 15.03 18.90 2.90
N LEU A 57 15.17 18.81 1.57
CA LEU A 57 15.04 17.54 0.85
C LEU A 57 16.02 16.47 1.34
N VAL A 58 17.28 16.86 1.61
CA VAL A 58 18.27 15.93 2.20
C VAL A 58 17.84 15.46 3.58
N MET A 59 17.36 16.36 4.44
CA MET A 59 16.86 16.01 5.77
C MET A 59 15.62 15.12 5.72
N ILE A 60 14.66 15.44 4.83
CA ILE A 60 13.47 14.61 4.58
C ILE A 60 13.89 13.20 4.18
N LYS A 61 14.78 13.08 3.20
CA LYS A 61 15.28 11.79 2.70
C LYS A 61 15.92 10.95 3.81
N GLN A 62 16.76 11.57 4.65
CA GLN A 62 17.40 10.89 5.78
C GLN A 62 16.40 10.44 6.84
N LYS A 63 15.46 11.31 7.21
CA LYS A 63 14.43 10.99 8.22
C LYS A 63 13.50 9.88 7.77
N LEU A 64 13.00 9.97 6.54
CA LEU A 64 12.15 8.94 5.98
C LEU A 64 12.88 7.60 5.85
N ALA A 65 14.15 7.61 5.44
CA ALA A 65 14.96 6.39 5.32
C ALA A 65 15.18 5.70 6.69
N ALA A 66 15.33 6.45 7.78
CA ALA A 66 15.45 5.90 9.12
C ALA A 66 14.20 5.12 9.57
N GLU A 67 13.03 5.48 9.06
CA GLU A 67 11.74 4.81 9.30
C GLU A 67 11.39 3.76 8.24
N GLY A 68 12.30 3.47 7.29
CA GLY A 68 12.12 2.47 6.24
C GLY A 68 11.33 2.96 5.02
N PHE A 69 11.14 4.28 4.88
CA PHE A 69 10.54 4.91 3.71
C PHE A 69 11.60 5.43 2.74
N GLU A 70 11.24 5.56 1.47
CA GLU A 70 12.12 6.09 0.44
C GLU A 70 11.44 7.26 -0.29
N LEU A 71 12.11 8.42 -0.36
CA LEU A 71 11.67 9.54 -1.18
C LEU A 71 11.97 9.23 -2.65
N LEU A 72 10.94 9.23 -3.49
CA LEU A 72 11.06 8.94 -4.92
C LEU A 72 11.30 10.23 -5.70
N GLU A 73 12.27 10.17 -6.62
CA GLU A 73 12.65 11.27 -7.52
C GLU A 73 12.48 10.87 -9.00
N ASP A 74 12.31 9.57 -9.28
CA ASP A 74 12.09 9.05 -10.63
C ASP A 74 10.59 8.89 -10.92
N PRO A 75 10.04 9.55 -11.95
CA PRO A 75 8.64 9.42 -12.33
C PRO A 75 8.18 7.98 -12.63
N LYS A 76 9.10 7.12 -13.07
CA LYS A 76 8.78 5.70 -13.28
C LYS A 76 8.59 4.97 -11.95
N ALA A 77 9.47 5.22 -10.98
CA ALA A 77 9.35 4.66 -9.64
C ALA A 77 8.07 5.15 -8.94
N GLU A 78 7.73 6.44 -9.10
CA GLU A 78 6.46 6.99 -8.60
C GLU A 78 5.24 6.29 -9.20
N LEU A 79 5.26 6.01 -10.51
CA LEU A 79 4.14 5.35 -11.17
C LEU A 79 3.98 3.90 -10.71
N VAL A 80 5.08 3.18 -10.49
CA VAL A 80 5.07 1.83 -9.90
C VAL A 80 4.45 1.86 -8.50
N GLU A 81 4.85 2.82 -7.66
CA GLU A 81 4.29 2.96 -6.31
C GLU A 81 2.80 3.31 -6.35
N LYS A 82 2.36 4.17 -7.27
CA LYS A 82 0.93 4.47 -7.47
C LYS A 82 0.12 3.21 -7.85
N VAL A 83 0.67 2.30 -8.66
CA VAL A 83 0.04 1.00 -8.94
C VAL A 83 -0.08 0.16 -7.67
N LYS A 84 0.97 0.07 -6.86
CA LYS A 84 0.96 -0.69 -5.58
C LYS A 84 -0.11 -0.14 -4.64
N ILE A 85 -0.16 1.16 -4.46
CA ILE A 85 -1.13 1.84 -3.60
C ILE A 85 -2.56 1.65 -4.11
N ALA A 86 -2.77 1.73 -5.43
CA ALA A 86 -4.09 1.48 -6.03
C ALA A 86 -4.60 0.06 -5.71
N VAL A 87 -3.74 -0.95 -5.83
CA VAL A 87 -4.06 -2.34 -5.47
C VAL A 87 -4.38 -2.48 -3.98
N ILE A 88 -3.55 -1.89 -3.10
CA ILE A 88 -3.76 -1.93 -1.65
C ILE A 88 -5.09 -1.26 -1.26
N ASN A 89 -5.35 -0.07 -1.79
CA ASN A 89 -6.59 0.66 -1.51
C ASN A 89 -7.82 -0.09 -2.00
N LEU A 90 -7.75 -0.70 -3.19
CA LEU A 90 -8.81 -1.53 -3.72
C LEU A 90 -9.15 -2.69 -2.79
N LEU A 91 -8.12 -3.43 -2.33
CA LEU A 91 -8.30 -4.55 -1.40
C LEU A 91 -8.88 -4.09 -0.05
N ARG A 92 -8.37 -2.99 0.50
CA ARG A 92 -8.82 -2.44 1.80
C ARG A 92 -10.23 -1.86 1.76
N SER A 93 -10.67 -1.35 0.62
CA SER A 93 -12.02 -0.82 0.45
C SER A 93 -13.11 -1.90 0.55
N GLY A 94 -12.75 -3.18 0.40
CA GLY A 94 -13.70 -4.30 0.30
C GLY A 94 -14.50 -4.33 -1.01
N LYS A 95 -14.18 -3.46 -1.95
CA LYS A 95 -14.91 -3.30 -3.22
C LYS A 95 -14.38 -4.18 -4.35
N VAL A 96 -13.57 -5.16 -4.04
CA VAL A 96 -13.00 -6.07 -5.07
C VAL A 96 -14.09 -6.82 -5.83
N GLU A 97 -15.19 -7.20 -5.13
CA GLU A 97 -16.34 -7.85 -5.75
C GLU A 97 -17.25 -6.88 -6.52
N GLU A 98 -17.30 -5.62 -6.07
CA GLU A 98 -18.10 -4.56 -6.72
C GLU A 98 -17.45 -4.02 -7.98
N LEU A 99 -16.21 -4.40 -8.28
CA LEU A 99 -15.55 -4.04 -9.53
C LEU A 99 -16.28 -4.73 -10.70
N HIS A 100 -17.17 -3.99 -11.34
CA HIS A 100 -17.81 -4.38 -12.60
C HIS A 100 -16.83 -4.35 -13.78
N VAL A 101 -15.57 -3.98 -13.56
CA VAL A 101 -14.50 -3.84 -14.56
C VAL A 101 -13.29 -4.70 -14.16
N ASN A 102 -12.47 -5.07 -15.14
CA ASN A 102 -11.23 -5.79 -14.86
C ASN A 102 -10.21 -4.89 -14.14
N LEU A 103 -9.27 -5.50 -13.41
CA LEU A 103 -8.17 -4.79 -12.75
C LEU A 103 -7.38 -3.90 -13.73
N SER A 104 -7.23 -4.35 -14.99
CA SER A 104 -6.56 -3.57 -16.05
C SER A 104 -7.28 -2.25 -16.33
N ASP A 105 -8.59 -2.30 -16.47
CA ASP A 105 -9.40 -1.13 -16.79
C ASP A 105 -9.44 -0.16 -15.61
N TYR A 106 -9.60 -0.70 -14.39
CA TYR A 106 -9.54 0.07 -13.15
C TYR A 106 -8.22 0.84 -13.02
N LEU A 107 -7.08 0.17 -13.22
CA LEU A 107 -5.77 0.82 -13.10
C LEU A 107 -5.53 1.83 -14.23
N SER A 108 -5.96 1.52 -15.45
CA SER A 108 -5.82 2.43 -16.59
C SER A 108 -6.62 3.72 -16.39
N GLU A 109 -7.85 3.60 -15.92
CA GLU A 109 -8.73 4.74 -15.63
C GLU A 109 -8.19 5.57 -14.46
N LEU A 110 -7.88 4.90 -13.33
CA LEU A 110 -7.40 5.58 -12.12
C LEU A 110 -6.10 6.35 -12.35
N LEU A 111 -5.16 5.76 -13.10
CA LEU A 111 -3.83 6.34 -13.30
C LEU A 111 -3.72 7.13 -14.62
N ASN A 112 -4.78 7.11 -15.44
CA ASN A 112 -4.82 7.72 -16.77
C ASN A 112 -3.61 7.31 -17.63
N ARG A 113 -3.35 6.00 -17.69
CA ARG A 113 -2.23 5.38 -18.42
C ARG A 113 -2.65 4.05 -19.04
N ASP A 114 -2.02 3.68 -20.16
CA ASP A 114 -2.22 2.36 -20.79
C ASP A 114 -1.74 1.23 -19.88
N TYR A 115 -2.55 0.16 -19.76
CA TYR A 115 -2.25 -0.96 -18.88
C TYR A 115 -1.01 -1.75 -19.29
N ASN A 116 -0.74 -1.88 -20.59
CA ASN A 116 0.44 -2.63 -21.04
C ASN A 116 1.70 -1.90 -20.61
N MET A 117 1.71 -0.56 -20.69
CA MET A 117 2.80 0.28 -20.20
C MET A 117 2.95 0.13 -18.67
N LEU A 118 1.85 0.21 -17.90
CA LEU A 118 1.88 0.01 -16.45
C LEU A 118 2.42 -1.38 -16.08
N SER A 119 1.93 -2.42 -16.76
CA SER A 119 2.33 -3.81 -16.51
C SER A 119 3.79 -4.08 -16.84
N ALA A 120 4.29 -3.56 -17.95
CA ALA A 120 5.70 -3.68 -18.33
C ALA A 120 6.62 -2.97 -17.33
N LEU A 121 6.27 -1.73 -16.97
CA LEU A 121 7.03 -0.94 -16.00
C LEU A 121 7.04 -1.59 -14.62
N PHE A 122 5.88 -2.03 -14.15
CA PHE A 122 5.73 -2.70 -12.86
C PHE A 122 6.54 -3.99 -12.80
N SER A 123 6.43 -4.84 -13.83
CA SER A 123 7.15 -6.12 -13.87
C SER A 123 8.66 -5.93 -13.92
N ALA A 124 9.13 -4.91 -14.63
CA ALA A 124 10.55 -4.57 -14.69
C ALA A 124 11.09 -4.09 -13.33
N ALA A 125 10.29 -3.35 -12.56
CA ALA A 125 10.69 -2.78 -11.27
C ALA A 125 10.56 -3.79 -10.11
N GLU A 126 9.46 -4.53 -10.05
CA GLU A 126 9.10 -5.39 -8.91
C GLU A 126 9.43 -6.89 -9.14
N GLY A 127 9.83 -7.29 -10.35
CA GLY A 127 10.13 -8.68 -10.68
C GLY A 127 8.92 -9.60 -10.74
N VAL A 128 7.71 -9.08 -10.55
CA VAL A 128 6.44 -9.81 -10.60
C VAL A 128 5.39 -9.02 -11.37
N THR A 129 4.38 -9.73 -11.91
CA THR A 129 3.26 -9.06 -12.59
C THR A 129 2.32 -8.36 -11.59
N ILE A 130 1.58 -7.35 -12.03
CA ILE A 130 0.53 -6.68 -11.20
C ILE A 130 -0.48 -7.70 -10.68
N ALA A 131 -0.91 -8.65 -11.52
CA ALA A 131 -1.82 -9.72 -11.11
C ALA A 131 -1.22 -10.61 -9.98
N ARG A 132 0.06 -10.96 -10.09
CA ARG A 132 0.75 -11.71 -9.04
C ARG A 132 0.89 -10.88 -7.77
N TYR A 133 1.22 -9.61 -7.88
CA TYR A 133 1.26 -8.69 -6.75
C TYR A 133 -0.09 -8.59 -6.02
N MET A 134 -1.20 -8.46 -6.77
CA MET A 134 -2.55 -8.49 -6.21
C MET A 134 -2.82 -9.77 -5.39
N VAL A 135 -2.41 -10.93 -5.93
CA VAL A 135 -2.53 -12.22 -5.22
C VAL A 135 -1.74 -12.21 -3.92
N LEU A 136 -0.49 -11.74 -3.95
CA LEU A 136 0.35 -11.67 -2.75
C LEU A 136 -0.29 -10.76 -1.69
N GLN A 137 -0.80 -9.59 -2.07
CA GLN A 137 -1.49 -8.68 -1.16
C GLN A 137 -2.78 -9.29 -0.58
N LYS A 138 -3.57 -10.02 -1.39
CA LYS A 138 -4.73 -10.77 -0.88
C LYS A 138 -4.34 -11.79 0.17
N ILE A 139 -3.24 -12.51 -0.03
CA ILE A 139 -2.79 -13.52 0.93
C ILE A 139 -2.26 -12.88 2.22
N GLU A 140 -1.52 -11.76 2.15
CA GLU A 140 -1.10 -11.04 3.37
C GLU A 140 -2.32 -10.52 4.15
N MET A 141 -3.32 -9.98 3.46
CA MET A 141 -4.57 -9.56 4.10
C MET A 141 -5.37 -10.74 4.68
N ALA A 142 -5.35 -11.90 4.02
CA ALA A 142 -5.96 -13.11 4.58
C ALA A 142 -5.26 -13.56 5.88
N LYS A 143 -3.93 -13.49 5.96
CA LYS A 143 -3.18 -13.76 7.20
C LYS A 143 -3.59 -12.81 8.31
N GLU A 144 -3.67 -11.52 8.04
CA GLU A 144 -4.11 -10.50 9.00
C GLU A 144 -5.51 -10.82 9.53
N LEU A 145 -6.47 -11.12 8.66
CA LEU A 145 -7.84 -11.45 9.03
C LEU A 145 -7.96 -12.77 9.80
N LEU A 146 -7.13 -13.78 9.46
CA LEU A 146 -7.05 -15.04 10.20
C LEU A 146 -6.50 -14.84 11.61
N ASP A 147 -5.53 -13.94 11.75
CA ASP A 147 -4.89 -13.60 13.03
C ASP A 147 -5.85 -12.87 13.97
N TYR A 148 -6.68 -11.96 13.46
CA TYR A 148 -7.74 -11.31 14.27
C TYR A 148 -8.83 -12.27 14.70
N ASN A 149 -9.05 -13.37 13.98
CA ASN A 149 -10.02 -14.41 14.31
C ASN A 149 -11.49 -13.94 14.47
N GLU A 150 -11.84 -12.85 13.80
CA GLU A 150 -13.18 -12.26 13.84
C GLU A 150 -14.09 -12.76 12.71
N LEU A 151 -13.48 -13.24 11.61
CA LEU A 151 -14.18 -13.68 10.41
C LEU A 151 -13.99 -15.18 10.17
N SER A 152 -15.05 -15.82 9.67
CA SER A 152 -14.98 -17.19 9.13
C SER A 152 -14.20 -17.20 7.81
N LEU A 153 -13.69 -18.36 7.43
CA LEU A 153 -12.94 -18.51 6.17
C LEU A 153 -13.79 -18.16 4.92
N SER A 154 -15.11 -18.40 5.00
CA SER A 154 -16.03 -17.98 3.94
C SER A 154 -16.09 -16.44 3.83
N GLN A 155 -16.27 -15.76 4.95
CA GLN A 155 -16.30 -14.30 4.99
C GLN A 155 -14.97 -13.67 4.53
N ILE A 156 -13.83 -14.31 4.83
CA ILE A 156 -12.53 -13.88 4.32
C ILE A 156 -12.43 -14.07 2.82
N ALA A 157 -12.90 -15.21 2.29
CA ALA A 157 -12.93 -15.47 0.85
C ALA A 157 -13.77 -14.42 0.11
N ASP A 158 -14.99 -14.19 0.57
CA ASP A 158 -15.90 -13.18 0.02
C ASP A 158 -15.25 -11.79 0.07
N LYS A 159 -14.78 -11.34 1.23
CA LYS A 159 -14.15 -10.02 1.42
C LYS A 159 -12.96 -9.78 0.49
N LEU A 160 -12.20 -10.83 0.16
CA LEU A 160 -11.04 -10.74 -0.72
C LEU A 160 -11.37 -11.02 -2.20
N GLY A 161 -12.65 -11.21 -2.55
CA GLY A 161 -13.12 -11.46 -3.90
C GLY A 161 -12.63 -12.81 -4.45
N TYR A 162 -12.71 -13.87 -3.64
CA TYR A 162 -12.51 -15.24 -4.08
C TYR A 162 -13.86 -15.90 -4.36
N SER A 163 -13.98 -16.56 -5.49
CA SER A 163 -15.22 -17.28 -5.90
C SER A 163 -15.60 -18.42 -4.97
N SER A 164 -14.69 -18.89 -4.12
CA SER A 164 -14.95 -19.94 -3.13
C SER A 164 -13.85 -20.03 -2.08
N VAL A 165 -14.16 -20.65 -0.93
CA VAL A 165 -13.19 -21.00 0.11
C VAL A 165 -12.09 -21.92 -0.42
N ALA A 166 -12.43 -22.83 -1.34
CA ALA A 166 -11.46 -23.74 -1.96
C ALA A 166 -10.45 -22.98 -2.82
N HIS A 167 -10.89 -21.97 -3.55
CA HIS A 167 -10.02 -21.11 -4.35
C HIS A 167 -9.04 -20.31 -3.46
N LEU A 168 -9.54 -19.67 -2.40
CA LEU A 168 -8.70 -19.01 -1.40
C LEU A 168 -7.68 -20.00 -0.81
N SER A 169 -8.12 -21.18 -0.34
CA SER A 169 -7.26 -22.15 0.32
C SER A 169 -6.15 -22.66 -0.59
N ASN A 170 -6.45 -22.94 -1.86
CA ASN A 170 -5.46 -23.36 -2.84
C ASN A 170 -4.42 -22.27 -3.09
N GLN A 171 -4.86 -21.03 -3.30
CA GLN A 171 -3.97 -19.92 -3.56
C GLN A 171 -3.13 -19.56 -2.32
N PHE A 172 -3.71 -19.60 -1.14
CA PHE A 172 -3.03 -19.41 0.13
C PHE A 172 -1.92 -20.44 0.31
N LYS A 173 -2.22 -21.73 0.06
CA LYS A 173 -1.22 -22.81 0.13
C LYS A 173 -0.10 -22.66 -0.90
N GLN A 174 -0.43 -22.25 -2.12
CA GLN A 174 0.58 -21.98 -3.15
C GLN A 174 1.56 -20.87 -2.77
N VAL A 175 1.12 -19.86 -2.02
CA VAL A 175 1.95 -18.72 -1.62
C VAL A 175 2.71 -18.99 -0.33
N THR A 176 2.07 -19.63 0.66
CA THR A 176 2.60 -19.76 2.03
C THR A 176 3.14 -21.16 2.34
N GLY A 177 2.82 -22.15 1.53
CA GLY A 177 3.09 -23.56 1.81
C GLY A 177 2.07 -24.23 2.75
N LEU A 178 1.20 -23.47 3.41
CA LEU A 178 0.21 -23.94 4.40
C LEU A 178 -1.21 -23.64 3.92
N THR A 179 -2.17 -24.46 4.33
CA THR A 179 -3.58 -24.08 4.22
C THR A 179 -3.92 -23.00 5.25
N PRO A 180 -5.01 -22.20 5.05
CA PRO A 180 -5.45 -21.20 6.04
C PRO A 180 -5.68 -21.82 7.44
N SER A 181 -6.21 -23.04 7.52
CA SER A 181 -6.45 -23.73 8.77
C SER A 181 -5.15 -24.17 9.48
N GLU A 182 -4.15 -24.62 8.72
CA GLU A 182 -2.82 -24.95 9.26
C GLU A 182 -2.09 -23.68 9.72
N TYR A 183 -2.16 -22.60 8.93
CA TYR A 183 -1.60 -21.29 9.30
C TYR A 183 -2.19 -20.79 10.63
N LYS A 184 -3.50 -20.81 10.77
CA LYS A 184 -4.19 -20.39 12.00
C LYS A 184 -3.76 -21.20 13.23
N LYS A 185 -3.55 -22.50 13.08
CA LYS A 185 -3.05 -23.36 14.16
C LYS A 185 -1.60 -23.02 14.52
N SER A 186 -0.72 -22.81 13.54
CA SER A 186 0.68 -22.45 13.77
C SER A 186 0.85 -21.06 14.37
N SER A 187 0.08 -20.10 13.93
CA SER A 187 0.04 -18.73 14.46
C SER A 187 -0.46 -18.69 15.91
N ALA A 188 -1.47 -19.50 16.25
CA ALA A 188 -1.96 -19.62 17.63
C ALA A 188 -0.90 -20.20 18.58
N VAL A 189 -0.04 -21.10 18.09
CA VAL A 189 1.07 -21.69 18.89
C VAL A 189 2.24 -20.70 19.05
N ALA A 190 2.46 -19.83 18.07
CA ALA A 190 3.54 -18.84 18.12
C ALA A 190 3.24 -17.62 19.02
N ARG A 191 1.97 -17.36 19.31
CA ARG A 191 1.56 -16.27 20.23
C ARG A 191 1.58 -16.77 21.67
N LYS A 192 2.65 -16.48 22.40
CA LYS A 192 2.63 -16.60 23.86
C LYS A 192 1.79 -15.44 24.42
N PRO A 193 0.89 -15.69 25.40
CA PRO A 193 0.23 -14.63 26.14
C PRO A 193 1.25 -13.66 26.71
N LEU A 194 0.95 -12.35 26.73
CA LEU A 194 1.87 -11.29 27.19
C LEU A 194 2.33 -11.49 28.63
N ASP A 195 1.54 -12.19 29.46
CA ASP A 195 1.84 -12.56 30.84
C ASP A 195 2.84 -13.74 30.96
N GLN A 196 3.17 -14.43 29.87
CA GLN A 196 4.13 -15.53 29.80
C GLN A 196 5.44 -15.15 29.10
N LEU A 197 5.63 -13.87 28.78
CA LEU A 197 6.90 -13.33 28.29
C LEU A 197 7.80 -13.04 29.50
N GLN A 198 8.55 -14.06 29.95
CA GLN A 198 9.68 -13.92 30.90
C GLN A 198 10.99 -14.03 30.13
#